data_1500733dee7160e358cc4a1cc267f461
#
_entry.id   1500733dee7160e358cc4a1cc267f461
#
_cell.length_a   1.000
_cell.length_b   1.000
_cell.length_c   1.000
_cell.angle_alpha   90.00
_cell.angle_beta   90.00
_cell.angle_gamma   90.00
#
_symmetry.space_group_name_H-M   'P 1'
#
loop_
_entity.id
_entity.type
_entity.pdbx_description
1 polymer ?
#
loop_
_entity_poly.entity_id
_entity_poly.type
_entity_poly.pdbx_seq_one_letter_code
_entity_poly.pdbx_strand_id
1 'polypeptide(L)'
;MSARVAVSQPVLSWALQRSERTFEEALMKFPKLGDWMDGSSQPTLHDLEKFAAYIHTSLGALIMPEPPDEALPIADMRTRESVAIERPSGNLLDTIDRYQQFQDWYHDYALEQGAEKLPFLGSASAQDSPRVIARRVRSLLQLDHVSATGTQQWCHDIVAALEGVGVLVMRSGVVGASNTRKLSTREFRGFSLYDDIAPLVFVNVADEPYSAQNFTLL
;
A
#
# COMPACT_ATOMS: atom_id res chain seq x y z
N MET A 1 -21.36 22.65 -26.09
CA MET A 1 -19.95 23.03 -25.85
C MET A 1 -19.45 22.20 -24.69
N SER A 2 -18.36 21.43 -24.83
CA SER A 2 -17.77 20.69 -23.73
C SER A 2 -17.04 21.68 -22.80
N ALA A 3 -17.29 21.56 -21.47
CA ALA A 3 -16.61 22.38 -20.49
C ALA A 3 -15.11 22.08 -20.51
N ARG A 4 -14.28 23.12 -20.54
CA ARG A 4 -12.84 23.01 -20.41
C ARG A 4 -12.42 23.26 -18.98
N VAL A 5 -11.39 22.54 -18.53
CA VAL A 5 -10.94 22.56 -17.15
C VAL A 5 -9.49 23.02 -17.12
N ALA A 6 -9.23 24.04 -16.29
CA ALA A 6 -7.86 24.48 -16.06
C ALA A 6 -7.07 23.41 -15.30
N VAL A 7 -5.89 23.09 -15.81
CA VAL A 7 -4.93 22.18 -15.17
C VAL A 7 -3.59 22.91 -15.09
N SER A 8 -2.82 22.62 -14.04
CA SER A 8 -1.50 23.22 -13.86
C SER A 8 -0.40 22.26 -14.31
N GLN A 9 0.67 22.79 -14.87
CA GLN A 9 1.84 22.00 -15.27
C GLN A 9 2.44 21.21 -14.09
N PRO A 10 2.63 21.79 -12.89
CA PRO A 10 3.15 21.03 -11.74
C PRO A 10 2.30 19.83 -11.38
N VAL A 11 0.96 19.96 -11.43
CA VAL A 11 0.03 18.86 -11.13
C VAL A 11 0.10 17.76 -12.20
N LEU A 12 0.16 18.11 -13.47
CA LEU A 12 0.31 17.11 -14.55
C LEU A 12 1.65 16.39 -14.46
N SER A 13 2.74 17.12 -14.15
CA SER A 13 4.07 16.53 -13.95
C SER A 13 4.12 15.57 -12.76
N TRP A 14 3.54 15.98 -11.62
CA TRP A 14 3.39 15.15 -10.44
C TRP A 14 2.59 13.87 -10.76
N ALA A 15 1.47 14.00 -11.43
CA ALA A 15 0.58 12.88 -11.74
C ALA A 15 1.24 11.85 -12.68
N LEU A 16 2.05 12.30 -13.64
CA LEU A 16 2.86 11.41 -14.48
C LEU A 16 3.92 10.67 -13.65
N GLN A 17 4.68 11.39 -12.81
CA GLN A 17 5.67 10.77 -11.93
C GLN A 17 5.05 9.73 -10.99
N ARG A 18 3.91 10.08 -10.38
CA ARG A 18 3.16 9.20 -9.50
C ARG A 18 2.74 7.90 -10.16
N SER A 19 2.36 7.98 -11.44
CA SER A 19 1.91 6.82 -12.23
C SER A 19 3.04 5.97 -12.80
N GLU A 20 4.30 6.37 -12.59
CA GLU A 20 5.50 5.75 -13.21
C GLU A 20 5.43 5.72 -14.74
N ARG A 21 4.63 6.61 -15.35
CA ARG A 21 4.52 6.73 -16.81
C ARG A 21 5.40 7.84 -17.33
N THR A 22 6.03 7.58 -18.47
CA THR A 22 6.80 8.62 -19.14
C THR A 22 5.88 9.62 -19.87
N PHE A 23 6.40 10.82 -20.07
CA PHE A 23 5.68 11.84 -20.85
C PHE A 23 5.42 11.35 -22.28
N GLU A 24 6.37 10.65 -22.89
CA GLU A 24 6.28 10.10 -24.24
C GLU A 24 5.15 9.07 -24.36
N GLU A 25 5.05 8.14 -23.39
CA GLU A 25 3.96 7.15 -23.36
C GLU A 25 2.59 7.83 -23.22
N ALA A 26 2.50 8.84 -22.36
CA ALA A 26 1.28 9.59 -22.15
C ALA A 26 0.92 10.42 -23.40
N LEU A 27 1.91 11.03 -24.07
CA LEU A 27 1.71 11.83 -25.28
C LEU A 27 1.19 10.96 -26.45
N MET A 28 1.66 9.73 -26.59
CA MET A 28 1.14 8.81 -27.62
C MET A 28 -0.38 8.57 -27.45
N LYS A 29 -0.86 8.53 -26.21
CA LYS A 29 -2.28 8.28 -25.92
C LYS A 29 -3.11 9.56 -25.85
N PHE A 30 -2.49 10.65 -25.45
CA PHE A 30 -3.08 12.00 -25.33
C PHE A 30 -2.26 13.01 -26.11
N PRO A 31 -2.41 13.12 -27.45
CA PRO A 31 -1.57 13.97 -28.29
C PRO A 31 -1.59 15.48 -27.93
N LYS A 32 -2.63 15.90 -27.19
CA LYS A 32 -2.77 17.29 -26.69
C LYS A 32 -2.14 17.52 -25.32
N LEU A 33 -1.49 16.51 -24.75
CA LEU A 33 -0.89 16.63 -23.41
C LEU A 33 0.20 17.71 -23.36
N GLY A 34 0.96 17.87 -24.45
CA GLY A 34 1.93 18.97 -24.57
C GLY A 34 1.27 20.33 -24.42
N ASP A 35 0.17 20.55 -25.16
CA ASP A 35 -0.60 21.80 -25.11
C ASP A 35 -1.22 22.05 -23.72
N TRP A 36 -1.55 20.99 -22.97
CA TRP A 36 -2.04 21.13 -21.59
C TRP A 36 -0.90 21.51 -20.64
N MET A 37 0.28 20.94 -20.86
CA MET A 37 1.47 21.21 -20.02
C MET A 37 1.99 22.64 -20.19
N ASP A 38 1.99 23.19 -21.41
CA ASP A 38 2.44 24.56 -21.71
C ASP A 38 1.34 25.60 -21.57
N GLY A 39 0.08 25.17 -21.32
CA GLY A 39 -1.07 26.04 -21.12
C GLY A 39 -1.66 26.62 -22.41
N SER A 40 -1.18 26.23 -23.61
CA SER A 40 -1.70 26.70 -24.91
C SER A 40 -3.11 26.18 -25.18
N SER A 41 -3.50 25.08 -24.55
CA SER A 41 -4.85 24.53 -24.61
C SER A 41 -5.25 23.96 -23.25
N GLN A 42 -6.55 23.89 -22.96
CA GLN A 42 -7.09 23.23 -21.78
C GLN A 42 -7.84 21.96 -22.19
N PRO A 43 -7.73 20.85 -21.41
CA PRO A 43 -8.49 19.65 -21.65
C PRO A 43 -9.99 19.89 -21.47
N THR A 44 -10.80 19.10 -22.16
CA THR A 44 -12.20 18.96 -21.78
C THR A 44 -12.29 18.11 -20.51
N LEU A 45 -13.39 18.24 -19.75
CA LEU A 45 -13.63 17.37 -18.58
C LEU A 45 -13.51 15.89 -18.96
N HIS A 46 -14.07 15.49 -20.08
CA HIS A 46 -14.00 14.12 -20.58
C HIS A 46 -12.58 13.64 -20.91
N ASP A 47 -11.75 14.52 -21.53
CA ASP A 47 -10.34 14.20 -21.79
C ASP A 47 -9.56 14.04 -20.48
N LEU A 48 -9.86 14.90 -19.50
CA LEU A 48 -9.22 14.86 -18.19
C LEU A 48 -9.64 13.63 -17.39
N GLU A 49 -10.90 13.19 -17.45
CA GLU A 49 -11.37 11.91 -16.86
C GLU A 49 -10.63 10.72 -17.46
N LYS A 50 -10.47 10.68 -18.79
CA LYS A 50 -9.70 9.61 -19.46
C LYS A 50 -8.24 9.64 -19.06
N PHE A 51 -7.66 10.82 -18.94
CA PHE A 51 -6.27 10.97 -18.49
C PHE A 51 -6.11 10.52 -17.04
N ALA A 52 -7.01 10.93 -16.14
CA ALA A 52 -7.06 10.51 -14.74
C ALA A 52 -7.11 8.97 -14.62
N ALA A 53 -7.99 8.34 -15.37
CA ALA A 53 -8.08 6.87 -15.41
C ALA A 53 -6.80 6.21 -15.93
N TYR A 54 -6.13 6.81 -16.91
CA TYR A 54 -4.90 6.27 -17.50
C TYR A 54 -3.71 6.34 -16.54
N ILE A 55 -3.60 7.43 -15.78
CA ILE A 55 -2.51 7.64 -14.81
C ILE A 55 -2.88 7.18 -13.38
N HIS A 56 -4.06 6.59 -13.21
CA HIS A 56 -4.55 6.11 -11.91
C HIS A 56 -4.56 7.20 -10.82
N THR A 57 -5.03 8.39 -11.16
CA THR A 57 -5.13 9.54 -10.26
C THR A 57 -6.58 10.03 -10.22
N SER A 58 -7.01 10.59 -9.09
CA SER A 58 -8.35 11.15 -9.01
C SER A 58 -8.50 12.40 -9.87
N LEU A 59 -9.68 12.60 -10.46
CA LEU A 59 -9.99 13.83 -11.20
C LEU A 59 -9.84 15.07 -10.29
N GLY A 60 -10.24 14.94 -9.03
CA GLY A 60 -10.11 16.00 -8.03
C GLY A 60 -8.67 16.48 -7.85
N ALA A 61 -7.71 15.55 -7.78
CA ALA A 61 -6.29 15.89 -7.66
C ALA A 61 -5.77 16.64 -8.90
N LEU A 62 -6.25 16.27 -10.10
CA LEU A 62 -5.81 16.92 -11.35
C LEU A 62 -6.29 18.36 -11.51
N ILE A 63 -7.36 18.77 -10.84
CA ILE A 63 -7.89 20.14 -10.87
C ILE A 63 -7.41 21.00 -9.71
N MET A 64 -6.56 20.45 -8.83
CA MET A 64 -5.93 21.25 -7.77
C MET A 64 -4.95 22.27 -8.36
N PRO A 65 -4.75 23.42 -7.70
CA PRO A 65 -3.78 24.42 -8.15
C PRO A 65 -2.33 23.95 -8.04
N GLU A 66 -2.04 23.09 -7.04
CA GLU A 66 -0.73 22.54 -6.73
C GLU A 66 -0.84 21.04 -6.48
N PRO A 67 0.25 20.26 -6.69
CA PRO A 67 0.27 18.85 -6.34
C PRO A 67 -0.08 18.61 -4.87
N PRO A 68 -0.87 17.59 -4.54
CA PRO A 68 -1.08 17.22 -3.15
C PRO A 68 0.23 16.77 -2.49
N ASP A 69 0.37 17.04 -1.20
CA ASP A 69 1.48 16.50 -0.41
C ASP A 69 1.19 15.01 -0.10
N GLU A 70 2.02 14.14 -0.65
CA GLU A 70 1.90 12.68 -0.50
C GLU A 70 3.05 12.15 0.36
N ALA A 71 3.00 12.42 1.66
CA ALA A 71 3.88 11.74 2.60
C ALA A 71 3.41 10.30 2.85
N LEU A 72 4.35 9.40 3.18
CA LEU A 72 3.99 8.05 3.61
C LEU A 72 3.20 8.13 4.93
N PRO A 73 1.94 7.64 4.97
CA PRO A 73 1.09 7.76 6.16
C PRO A 73 1.43 6.74 7.26
N ILE A 74 2.45 5.92 7.07
CA ILE A 74 2.84 4.84 7.96
C ILE A 74 4.29 4.95 8.38
N ALA A 75 4.55 4.65 9.67
CA ALA A 75 5.89 4.74 10.25
C ALA A 75 6.73 3.47 10.05
N ASP A 76 6.08 2.31 9.87
CA ASP A 76 6.76 1.01 9.81
C ASP A 76 6.50 0.30 8.49
N MET A 77 7.57 0.20 7.69
CA MET A 77 7.57 -0.47 6.40
C MET A 77 8.86 -1.26 6.21
N ARG A 78 8.72 -2.49 5.74
CA ARG A 78 9.88 -3.31 5.35
C ARG A 78 10.28 -3.04 3.91
N THR A 79 11.45 -2.44 3.75
CA THR A 79 12.15 -2.26 2.46
C THR A 79 13.28 -3.28 2.32
N ARG A 80 13.84 -3.40 1.12
CA ARG A 80 14.85 -4.44 0.83
C ARG A 80 16.15 -4.26 1.61
N GLU A 81 16.54 -3.03 1.92
CA GLU A 81 17.82 -2.68 2.59
C GLU A 81 17.60 -1.78 3.80
N SER A 82 16.37 -1.75 4.34
CA SER A 82 15.96 -0.82 5.41
C SER A 82 16.19 0.65 5.03
N VAL A 83 16.13 0.95 3.73
CA VAL A 83 16.30 2.31 3.20
C VAL A 83 14.96 3.03 3.25
N ALA A 84 14.98 4.27 3.73
CA ALA A 84 13.79 5.13 3.70
C ALA A 84 13.36 5.41 2.25
N ILE A 85 12.06 5.33 1.99
CA ILE A 85 11.50 5.68 0.68
C ILE A 85 11.33 7.20 0.65
N GLU A 86 12.17 7.88 -0.12
CA GLU A 86 12.09 9.34 -0.28
C GLU A 86 10.85 9.77 -1.06
N ARG A 87 10.45 8.96 -2.05
CA ARG A 87 9.28 9.21 -2.90
C ARG A 87 8.52 7.91 -3.13
N PRO A 88 7.40 7.69 -2.43
CA PRO A 88 6.59 6.49 -2.63
C PRO A 88 5.90 6.52 -4.00
N SER A 89 5.81 5.34 -4.63
CA SER A 89 5.04 5.20 -5.86
C SER A 89 3.54 5.35 -5.59
N GLY A 90 2.79 5.76 -6.62
CA GLY A 90 1.33 5.78 -6.52
C GLY A 90 0.73 4.39 -6.28
N ASN A 91 1.41 3.32 -6.70
CA ASN A 91 0.97 1.96 -6.43
C ASN A 91 1.08 1.61 -4.94
N LEU A 92 2.16 2.04 -4.28
CA LEU A 92 2.34 1.85 -2.85
C LEU A 92 1.31 2.68 -2.06
N LEU A 93 1.17 3.98 -2.37
CA LEU A 93 0.23 4.88 -1.69
C LEU A 93 -1.21 4.39 -1.80
N ASP A 94 -1.66 4.03 -3.01
CA ASP A 94 -3.01 3.51 -3.22
C ASP A 94 -3.23 2.16 -2.53
N THR A 95 -2.17 1.36 -2.34
CA THR A 95 -2.25 0.11 -1.60
C THR A 95 -2.43 0.38 -0.11
N ILE A 96 -1.65 1.29 0.47
CA ILE A 96 -1.77 1.68 1.87
C ILE A 96 -3.16 2.24 2.13
N ASP A 97 -3.60 3.24 1.36
CA ASP A 97 -4.91 3.88 1.51
C ASP A 97 -6.06 2.86 1.45
N ARG A 98 -6.02 1.94 0.49
CA ARG A 98 -6.99 0.87 0.37
C ARG A 98 -7.08 0.00 1.61
N TYR A 99 -5.94 -0.40 2.18
CA TYR A 99 -5.94 -1.28 3.32
C TYR A 99 -6.18 -0.55 4.63
N GLN A 100 -5.91 0.75 4.72
CA GLN A 100 -6.37 1.61 5.82
C GLN A 100 -7.91 1.69 5.83
N GLN A 101 -8.53 1.98 4.66
CA GLN A 101 -9.99 1.99 4.55
C GLN A 101 -10.62 0.63 4.90
N PHE A 102 -9.97 -0.47 4.50
CA PHE A 102 -10.42 -1.81 4.87
C PHE A 102 -10.29 -2.06 6.38
N GLN A 103 -9.16 -1.64 6.99
CA GLN A 103 -8.93 -1.74 8.42
C GLN A 103 -9.97 -0.94 9.21
N ASP A 104 -10.24 0.31 8.83
CA ASP A 104 -11.24 1.17 9.45
C ASP A 104 -12.64 0.53 9.40
N TRP A 105 -13.03 0.02 8.23
CA TRP A 105 -14.29 -0.68 8.08
C TRP A 105 -14.37 -1.93 8.97
N TYR A 106 -13.31 -2.72 9.03
CA TYR A 106 -13.29 -3.93 9.85
C TYR A 106 -13.25 -3.61 11.34
N HIS A 107 -12.56 -2.54 11.74
CA HIS A 107 -12.55 -2.03 13.10
C HIS A 107 -13.98 -1.73 13.59
N ASP A 108 -14.73 -0.94 12.83
CA ASP A 108 -16.11 -0.58 13.15
C ASP A 108 -16.99 -1.82 13.24
N TYR A 109 -16.89 -2.72 12.26
CA TYR A 109 -17.62 -3.99 12.27
C TYR A 109 -17.27 -4.84 13.49
N ALA A 110 -16.01 -4.98 13.84
CA ALA A 110 -15.57 -5.78 14.99
C ALA A 110 -16.09 -5.20 16.32
N LEU A 111 -16.09 -3.87 16.47
CA LEU A 111 -16.67 -3.19 17.62
C LEU A 111 -18.17 -3.47 17.75
N GLU A 112 -18.93 -3.42 16.66
CA GLU A 112 -20.36 -3.77 16.65
C GLU A 112 -20.61 -5.22 17.07
N GLN A 113 -19.64 -6.13 16.81
CA GLN A 113 -19.70 -7.52 17.25
C GLN A 113 -19.17 -7.73 18.69
N GLY A 114 -18.80 -6.66 19.40
CA GLY A 114 -18.32 -6.72 20.76
C GLY A 114 -16.85 -7.11 20.90
N ALA A 115 -16.03 -6.90 19.86
CA ALA A 115 -14.60 -7.13 19.95
C ALA A 115 -13.95 -6.21 20.99
N GLU A 116 -12.98 -6.76 21.71
CA GLU A 116 -12.17 -6.04 22.68
C GLU A 116 -10.75 -5.83 22.13
N LYS A 117 -10.02 -4.89 22.75
CA LYS A 117 -8.63 -4.63 22.43
C LYS A 117 -7.77 -5.89 22.57
N LEU A 118 -6.90 -6.12 21.61
CA LEU A 118 -5.99 -7.26 21.63
C LEU A 118 -4.88 -7.06 22.67
N PRO A 119 -4.76 -7.93 23.68
CA PRO A 119 -3.92 -7.67 24.86
C PRO A 119 -2.41 -7.69 24.58
N PHE A 120 -1.98 -8.23 23.45
CA PHE A 120 -0.56 -8.28 23.10
C PHE A 120 -0.06 -6.97 22.45
N LEU A 121 -0.95 -6.13 21.94
CA LEU A 121 -0.58 -4.85 21.34
C LEU A 121 -0.02 -3.89 22.39
N GLY A 122 1.08 -3.21 22.04
CA GLY A 122 1.79 -2.35 22.98
C GLY A 122 2.55 -3.07 24.09
N SER A 123 2.60 -4.42 24.08
CA SER A 123 3.31 -5.22 25.11
C SER A 123 4.84 -5.23 24.96
N ALA A 124 5.35 -4.76 23.82
CA ALA A 124 6.78 -4.64 23.56
C ALA A 124 7.23 -3.17 23.58
N SER A 125 8.45 -2.93 23.99
CA SER A 125 9.06 -1.60 23.97
C SER A 125 10.41 -1.62 23.24
N ALA A 126 10.89 -0.43 22.82
CA ALA A 126 12.19 -0.29 22.18
C ALA A 126 13.38 -0.68 23.10
N GLN A 127 13.15 -0.77 24.41
CA GLN A 127 14.14 -1.21 25.41
C GLN A 127 14.19 -2.73 25.57
N ASP A 128 13.17 -3.45 25.10
CA ASP A 128 13.13 -4.91 25.16
C ASP A 128 14.19 -5.52 24.22
N SER A 129 14.86 -6.57 24.70
CA SER A 129 15.82 -7.25 23.82
C SER A 129 15.07 -7.98 22.69
N PRO A 130 15.60 -7.99 21.44
CA PRO A 130 14.96 -8.67 20.31
C PRO A 130 14.66 -10.14 20.58
N ARG A 131 15.50 -10.83 21.37
CA ARG A 131 15.27 -12.22 21.77
C ARG A 131 14.06 -12.40 22.67
N VAL A 132 13.79 -11.43 23.55
CA VAL A 132 12.60 -11.47 24.43
C VAL A 132 11.34 -11.27 23.59
N ILE A 133 11.36 -10.27 22.70
CA ILE A 133 10.23 -10.01 21.79
C ILE A 133 9.96 -11.24 20.91
N ALA A 134 10.98 -11.78 20.24
CA ALA A 134 10.85 -12.96 19.39
C ALA A 134 10.27 -14.18 20.17
N ARG A 135 10.67 -14.38 21.43
CA ARG A 135 10.13 -15.47 22.25
C ARG A 135 8.65 -15.23 22.60
N ARG A 136 8.27 -14.00 22.93
CA ARG A 136 6.87 -13.64 23.19
C ARG A 136 6.00 -13.87 21.96
N VAL A 137 6.45 -13.41 20.78
CA VAL A 137 5.74 -13.62 19.51
C VAL A 137 5.61 -15.11 19.19
N ARG A 138 6.68 -15.90 19.30
CA ARG A 138 6.61 -17.36 19.09
C ARG A 138 5.61 -18.04 20.01
N SER A 139 5.62 -17.67 21.30
CA SER A 139 4.68 -18.20 22.28
C SER A 139 3.24 -17.77 21.98
N LEU A 140 3.00 -16.50 21.64
CA LEU A 140 1.70 -15.99 21.25
C LEU A 140 1.11 -16.73 20.05
N LEU A 141 1.93 -16.94 19.03
CA LEU A 141 1.54 -17.59 17.78
C LEU A 141 1.62 -19.14 17.87
N GLN A 142 2.02 -19.71 19.02
CA GLN A 142 2.18 -21.15 19.25
C GLN A 142 3.06 -21.85 18.18
N LEU A 143 4.06 -21.15 17.64
CA LEU A 143 4.90 -21.63 16.55
C LEU A 143 5.88 -22.75 16.97
N ASP A 144 6.04 -23.00 18.25
CA ASP A 144 6.94 -24.07 18.78
C ASP A 144 6.44 -25.48 18.46
N HIS A 145 5.16 -25.61 18.12
CA HIS A 145 4.52 -26.87 17.78
C HIS A 145 4.36 -27.10 16.27
N VAL A 146 4.78 -26.15 15.45
CA VAL A 146 4.62 -26.25 14.00
C VAL A 146 5.81 -26.99 13.40
N SER A 147 5.55 -28.19 12.89
CA SER A 147 6.51 -29.00 12.13
C SER A 147 6.32 -28.71 10.64
N ALA A 148 6.93 -27.62 10.14
CA ALA A 148 6.80 -27.25 8.75
C ALA A 148 7.52 -28.23 7.81
N THR A 149 6.80 -28.80 6.85
CA THR A 149 7.32 -29.68 5.81
C THR A 149 7.84 -28.94 4.59
N GLY A 150 7.84 -27.59 4.61
CA GLY A 150 8.34 -26.72 3.54
C GLY A 150 7.99 -25.26 3.74
N THR A 151 8.66 -24.39 2.98
CA THR A 151 8.51 -22.93 3.12
C THR A 151 7.10 -22.42 2.83
N GLN A 152 6.40 -23.06 1.91
CA GLN A 152 5.01 -22.72 1.60
C GLN A 152 4.06 -23.06 2.74
N GLN A 153 4.16 -24.30 3.27
CA GLN A 153 3.33 -24.72 4.40
C GLN A 153 3.60 -23.84 5.62
N TRP A 154 4.87 -23.56 5.89
CA TRP A 154 5.26 -22.65 6.97
C TRP A 154 4.63 -21.26 6.83
N CYS A 155 4.55 -20.71 5.60
CA CYS A 155 3.87 -19.46 5.33
C CYS A 155 2.37 -19.52 5.69
N HIS A 156 1.69 -20.59 5.31
CA HIS A 156 0.27 -20.78 5.64
C HIS A 156 0.06 -20.91 7.15
N ASP A 157 0.95 -21.62 7.83
CA ASP A 157 0.87 -21.81 9.28
C ASP A 157 1.07 -20.48 10.04
N ILE A 158 2.03 -19.63 9.60
CA ILE A 158 2.24 -18.29 10.17
C ILE A 158 1.00 -17.41 9.94
N VAL A 159 0.46 -17.40 8.73
CA VAL A 159 -0.75 -16.63 8.42
C VAL A 159 -1.91 -17.07 9.32
N ALA A 160 -2.17 -18.37 9.38
CA ALA A 160 -3.23 -18.90 10.23
C ALA A 160 -3.03 -18.59 11.73
N ALA A 161 -1.79 -18.61 12.21
CA ALA A 161 -1.45 -18.25 13.58
C ALA A 161 -1.69 -16.76 13.87
N LEU A 162 -1.31 -15.86 12.93
CA LEU A 162 -1.56 -14.43 13.04
C LEU A 162 -3.07 -14.13 13.04
N GLU A 163 -3.81 -14.72 12.11
CA GLU A 163 -5.27 -14.58 12.04
C GLU A 163 -5.96 -15.14 13.28
N GLY A 164 -5.44 -16.23 13.81
CA GLY A 164 -5.92 -16.87 15.05
C GLY A 164 -5.80 -16.01 16.30
N VAL A 165 -4.88 -15.04 16.31
CA VAL A 165 -4.74 -14.07 17.42
C VAL A 165 -5.38 -12.69 17.09
N GLY A 166 -6.09 -12.59 15.98
CA GLY A 166 -6.85 -11.40 15.61
C GLY A 166 -6.11 -10.39 14.72
N VAL A 167 -4.97 -10.77 14.13
CA VAL A 167 -4.26 -9.91 13.16
C VAL A 167 -4.82 -10.14 11.76
N LEU A 168 -5.20 -9.07 11.07
CA LEU A 168 -5.58 -9.14 9.67
C LEU A 168 -4.33 -9.34 8.79
N VAL A 169 -4.29 -10.42 8.00
CA VAL A 169 -3.16 -10.70 7.11
C VAL A 169 -3.56 -10.53 5.66
N MET A 170 -3.02 -9.50 5.01
CA MET A 170 -3.29 -9.18 3.61
C MET A 170 -2.09 -9.52 2.74
N ARG A 171 -2.34 -10.16 1.60
CA ARG A 171 -1.29 -10.61 0.68
C ARG A 171 -1.69 -10.28 -0.74
N SER A 172 -0.91 -9.44 -1.42
CA SER A 172 -1.15 -9.09 -2.83
C SER A 172 0.16 -8.74 -3.53
N GLY A 173 0.24 -9.00 -4.81
CA GLY A 173 1.31 -8.53 -5.71
C GLY A 173 0.83 -7.41 -6.65
N VAL A 174 -0.42 -6.93 -6.47
CA VAL A 174 -1.05 -5.92 -7.33
C VAL A 174 -1.87 -4.95 -6.50
N VAL A 175 -2.10 -3.76 -7.03
CA VAL A 175 -2.99 -2.77 -6.41
C VAL A 175 -4.45 -3.20 -6.60
N GLY A 176 -5.12 -3.50 -5.50
CA GLY A 176 -6.50 -3.95 -5.52
C GLY A 176 -6.69 -5.21 -6.38
N ALA A 177 -7.59 -5.16 -7.36
CA ALA A 177 -7.85 -6.23 -8.32
C ALA A 177 -7.24 -5.93 -9.71
N SER A 178 -6.28 -5.02 -9.80
CA SER A 178 -5.71 -4.59 -11.08
C SER A 178 -4.69 -5.60 -11.62
N ASN A 179 -4.88 -6.08 -12.84
CA ASN A 179 -3.91 -6.95 -13.50
C ASN A 179 -2.69 -6.19 -14.06
N THR A 180 -2.74 -4.87 -14.11
CA THR A 180 -1.70 -4.03 -14.74
C THR A 180 -0.86 -3.25 -13.74
N ARG A 181 -1.38 -3.02 -12.52
CA ARG A 181 -0.70 -2.26 -11.47
C ARG A 181 0.02 -3.21 -10.52
N LYS A 182 1.19 -3.68 -10.95
CA LYS A 182 2.03 -4.55 -10.11
C LYS A 182 2.72 -3.77 -9.01
N LEU A 183 2.86 -4.38 -7.83
CA LEU A 183 3.65 -3.86 -6.73
C LEU A 183 5.12 -4.21 -6.93
N SER A 184 6.02 -3.34 -6.48
CA SER A 184 7.46 -3.54 -6.59
C SER A 184 8.03 -4.06 -5.27
N THR A 185 8.58 -5.28 -5.26
CA THR A 185 9.30 -5.82 -4.09
C THR A 185 10.67 -5.16 -3.88
N ARG A 186 11.12 -4.35 -4.84
CA ARG A 186 12.30 -3.48 -4.69
C ARG A 186 11.98 -2.25 -3.85
N GLU A 187 10.74 -1.75 -3.95
CA GLU A 187 10.27 -0.60 -3.18
C GLU A 187 9.90 -0.99 -1.75
N PHE A 188 9.07 -2.01 -1.59
CA PHE A 188 8.68 -2.49 -0.27
C PHE A 188 8.31 -3.98 -0.28
N ARG A 189 8.51 -4.63 0.84
CA ARG A 189 8.15 -6.05 1.04
C ARG A 189 6.87 -6.23 1.83
N GLY A 190 6.57 -5.31 2.71
CA GLY A 190 5.37 -5.30 3.52
C GLY A 190 5.31 -4.08 4.41
N PHE A 191 4.18 -3.91 5.05
CA PHE A 191 3.94 -2.87 6.06
C PHE A 191 2.94 -3.37 7.09
N SER A 192 2.90 -2.70 8.23
CA SER A 192 1.89 -2.91 9.26
C SER A 192 1.07 -1.64 9.47
N LEU A 193 -0.21 -1.82 9.74
CA LEU A 193 -1.12 -0.77 10.16
C LEU A 193 -1.52 -1.06 11.60
N TYR A 194 -1.21 -0.13 12.49
CA TYR A 194 -1.55 -0.26 13.91
C TYR A 194 -3.03 0.05 14.14
N ASP A 195 -3.67 -0.80 14.90
CA ASP A 195 -5.00 -0.60 15.45
C ASP A 195 -5.18 -1.52 16.66
N ASP A 196 -5.87 -1.07 17.72
CA ASP A 196 -6.02 -1.83 18.95
C ASP A 196 -6.91 -3.09 18.80
N ILE A 197 -7.80 -3.11 17.79
CA ILE A 197 -8.83 -4.14 17.55
C ILE A 197 -8.57 -4.88 16.25
N ALA A 198 -8.16 -4.16 15.22
CA ALA A 198 -7.98 -4.63 13.85
C ALA A 198 -6.56 -4.40 13.32
N PRO A 199 -5.48 -4.83 14.03
CA PRO A 199 -4.13 -4.67 13.52
C PRO A 199 -3.99 -5.42 12.19
N LEU A 200 -3.31 -4.80 11.21
CA LEU A 200 -3.16 -5.36 9.90
C LEU A 200 -1.69 -5.47 9.48
N VAL A 201 -1.33 -6.62 8.92
CA VAL A 201 -0.05 -6.85 8.25
C VAL A 201 -0.29 -7.08 6.77
N PHE A 202 0.39 -6.32 5.92
CA PHE A 202 0.39 -6.49 4.48
C PHE A 202 1.71 -7.08 3.99
N VAL A 203 1.65 -8.07 3.11
CA VAL A 203 2.82 -8.68 2.46
C VAL A 203 2.72 -8.52 0.95
N ASN A 204 3.73 -7.89 0.35
CA ASN A 204 3.89 -7.82 -1.09
C ASN A 204 4.42 -9.16 -1.62
N VAL A 205 3.59 -9.87 -2.38
CA VAL A 205 3.91 -11.20 -2.91
C VAL A 205 4.30 -11.18 -4.39
N ALA A 206 4.53 -10.00 -4.97
CA ALA A 206 4.94 -9.87 -6.36
C ALA A 206 6.33 -10.51 -6.58
N ASP A 207 6.36 -11.62 -7.31
CA ASP A 207 7.56 -12.35 -7.72
C ASP A 207 8.50 -12.77 -6.55
N GLU A 208 7.99 -12.83 -5.31
CA GLU A 208 8.80 -13.19 -4.14
C GLU A 208 8.51 -14.64 -3.67
N PRO A 209 9.57 -15.43 -3.36
CA PRO A 209 9.42 -16.78 -2.87
C PRO A 209 8.80 -16.79 -1.46
N TYR A 210 8.19 -17.91 -1.06
CA TYR A 210 7.60 -18.08 0.27
C TYR A 210 8.59 -17.82 1.41
N SER A 211 9.88 -18.11 1.22
CA SER A 211 10.91 -17.82 2.24
C SER A 211 11.03 -16.32 2.54
N ALA A 212 10.92 -15.47 1.52
CA ALA A 212 10.95 -14.01 1.67
C ALA A 212 9.66 -13.50 2.31
N GLN A 213 8.50 -14.08 1.94
CA GLN A 213 7.22 -13.76 2.57
C GLN A 213 7.20 -14.13 4.07
N ASN A 214 7.72 -15.30 4.41
CA ASN A 214 7.86 -15.75 5.80
C ASN A 214 8.71 -14.79 6.64
N PHE A 215 9.82 -14.30 6.06
CA PHE A 215 10.67 -13.31 6.73
C PHE A 215 9.96 -11.96 6.93
N THR A 216 9.06 -11.59 6.02
CA THR A 216 8.30 -10.34 6.11
C THR A 216 7.17 -10.43 7.14
N LEU A 217 6.57 -11.61 7.31
CA LEU A 217 5.49 -11.87 8.28
C LEU A 217 5.97 -11.91 9.73
N LEU A 218 7.24 -12.27 9.98
CA LEU A 218 7.86 -12.41 11.29
C LEU A 218 8.73 -11.20 11.65
#